data_c521b8332fa14481ddf4ad663257f292
#
_entry.id   c521b8332fa14481ddf4ad663257f292
#
_cell.length_a   1.000
_cell.length_b   1.000
_cell.length_c   1.000
_cell.angle_alpha   90.00
_cell.angle_beta   90.00
_cell.angle_gamma   90.00
#
_symmetry.space_group_name_H-M   'P 1'
#
loop_
_entity.id
_entity.type
_entity.pdbx_description
1 polymer ?
#
loop_
_entity_poly.entity_id
_entity_poly.type
_entity_poly.pdbx_seq_one_letter_code
_entity_poly.pdbx_strand_id
1 'polypeptide(L)'
;MRSRAFLLVLLMLGMSISSLASSDSTISSSTTWGGTVVLSGNVTVDSSTTLVVEPGTIVDAQSYWLQIDGVLEADDAQFMTSETSISPGSSGAGLWGGIVISSGASAVLSNVSISGAESALEVHGDVTIHESITISNSFIGFDIASSGVLDAEDVTMSSIEIQSIVNHGDLT
;
A
#
# COMPACT_ATOMS: atom_id res chain seq x y z
N MET A 1 -44.68 20.76 -31.45
CA MET A 1 -43.81 19.57 -31.23
C MET A 1 -42.68 19.98 -30.30
N ARG A 2 -42.72 19.54 -29.05
CA ARG A 2 -41.65 19.84 -28.05
C ARG A 2 -40.85 18.55 -27.85
N SER A 3 -39.61 18.56 -28.36
CA SER A 3 -38.64 17.47 -28.15
C SER A 3 -38.18 17.50 -26.69
N ARG A 4 -38.45 16.44 -25.95
CA ARG A 4 -37.91 16.21 -24.62
C ARG A 4 -36.57 15.52 -24.79
N ALA A 5 -35.50 16.27 -24.55
CA ALA A 5 -34.17 15.67 -24.42
C ALA A 5 -34.15 14.80 -23.16
N PHE A 6 -33.95 13.51 -23.34
CA PHE A 6 -33.73 12.56 -22.27
C PHE A 6 -32.25 12.68 -21.86
N LEU A 7 -32.01 13.26 -20.68
CA LEU A 7 -30.69 13.30 -20.08
C LEU A 7 -30.38 11.90 -19.53
N LEU A 8 -29.55 11.16 -20.26
CA LEU A 8 -29.02 9.87 -19.82
C LEU A 8 -27.94 10.15 -18.77
N VAL A 9 -28.28 10.04 -17.51
CA VAL A 9 -27.27 10.01 -16.43
C VAL A 9 -26.63 8.63 -16.48
N LEU A 10 -25.43 8.56 -17.04
CA LEU A 10 -24.59 7.38 -17.01
C LEU A 10 -24.02 7.26 -15.58
N LEU A 11 -24.65 6.43 -14.76
CA LEU A 11 -24.13 6.02 -13.47
C LEU A 11 -22.89 5.15 -13.73
N MET A 12 -21.71 5.71 -13.58
CA MET A 12 -20.47 4.95 -13.59
C MET A 12 -20.42 4.09 -12.34
N LEU A 13 -20.97 2.89 -12.45
CA LEU A 13 -20.79 1.82 -11.48
C LEU A 13 -19.31 1.44 -11.48
N GLY A 14 -18.66 1.46 -10.33
CA GLY A 14 -17.24 1.20 -10.15
C GLY A 14 -16.78 -0.06 -10.87
N MET A 15 -16.12 0.11 -12.00
CA MET A 15 -15.47 -0.98 -12.68
C MET A 15 -14.12 -1.22 -12.00
N SER A 16 -13.97 -2.39 -11.41
CA SER A 16 -12.68 -2.95 -11.01
C SER A 16 -11.70 -2.78 -12.15
N ILE A 17 -10.64 -2.02 -11.94
CA ILE A 17 -9.60 -1.85 -12.96
C ILE A 17 -8.80 -3.13 -12.99
N SER A 18 -9.09 -3.94 -13.97
CA SER A 18 -8.33 -5.15 -14.26
C SER A 18 -7.05 -4.76 -14.97
N SER A 19 -5.92 -5.22 -14.44
CA SER A 19 -4.66 -5.44 -15.15
C SER A 19 -4.10 -4.22 -15.90
N LEU A 20 -3.23 -3.49 -15.24
CA LEU A 20 -2.22 -2.70 -15.94
C LEU A 20 -1.21 -3.64 -16.62
N ALA A 21 -0.78 -3.31 -17.83
CA ALA A 21 0.22 -4.06 -18.56
C ALA A 21 1.54 -4.11 -17.75
N SER A 22 2.30 -5.22 -17.90
CA SER A 22 3.58 -5.50 -17.25
C SER A 22 4.62 -4.38 -17.46
N SER A 23 4.48 -3.27 -16.75
CA SER A 23 5.43 -2.16 -16.73
C SER A 23 5.17 -1.29 -15.51
N ASP A 24 6.22 -0.71 -14.97
CA ASP A 24 6.12 0.27 -13.90
C ASP A 24 5.15 1.40 -14.28
N SER A 25 4.35 1.81 -13.34
CA SER A 25 3.32 2.83 -13.55
C SER A 25 3.42 3.95 -12.53
N THR A 26 3.10 5.17 -12.98
CA THR A 26 3.05 6.34 -12.12
C THR A 26 1.62 6.85 -12.03
N ILE A 27 1.13 7.01 -10.80
CA ILE A 27 -0.13 7.67 -10.51
C ILE A 27 0.14 9.17 -10.42
N SER A 28 -0.21 9.93 -11.45
CA SER A 28 0.05 11.37 -11.57
C SER A 28 -1.18 12.24 -11.37
N SER A 29 -2.29 11.66 -10.98
CA SER A 29 -3.52 12.36 -10.56
C SER A 29 -4.15 11.59 -9.41
N SER A 30 -4.81 12.30 -8.48
CA SER A 30 -5.45 11.67 -7.33
C SER A 30 -6.37 10.53 -7.76
N THR A 31 -6.15 9.36 -7.19
CA THR A 31 -6.75 8.10 -7.62
C THR A 31 -7.29 7.37 -6.40
N THR A 32 -8.39 6.66 -6.61
CA THR A 32 -8.99 5.80 -5.57
C THR A 32 -8.93 4.34 -6.02
N TRP A 33 -8.42 3.48 -5.15
CA TRP A 33 -8.45 2.04 -5.30
C TRP A 33 -9.56 1.43 -4.44
N GLY A 34 -10.31 0.49 -5.01
CA GLY A 34 -11.37 -0.25 -4.33
C GLY A 34 -11.51 -1.67 -4.84
N GLY A 35 -11.99 -2.57 -3.99
CA GLY A 35 -12.15 -3.98 -4.30
C GLY A 35 -10.82 -4.74 -4.35
N THR A 36 -10.53 -5.46 -5.41
CA THR A 36 -9.26 -6.17 -5.59
C THR A 36 -8.42 -5.49 -6.65
N VAL A 37 -7.25 -5.02 -6.27
CA VAL A 37 -6.24 -4.39 -7.13
C VAL A 37 -5.05 -5.33 -7.25
N VAL A 38 -4.71 -5.73 -8.46
CA VAL A 38 -3.54 -6.60 -8.72
C VAL A 38 -2.49 -5.77 -9.43
N LEU A 39 -1.31 -5.62 -8.82
CA LEU A 39 -0.20 -4.91 -9.46
C LEU A 39 0.39 -5.77 -10.57
N SER A 40 0.81 -5.12 -11.65
CA SER A 40 1.46 -5.76 -12.79
C SER A 40 2.82 -5.13 -13.13
N GLY A 41 3.30 -4.26 -12.25
CA GLY A 41 4.57 -3.54 -12.25
C GLY A 41 4.69 -2.75 -10.97
N ASN A 42 5.86 -2.15 -10.74
CA ASN A 42 6.03 -1.23 -9.65
C ASN A 42 5.11 0.00 -9.81
N VAL A 43 4.56 0.48 -8.72
CA VAL A 43 3.68 1.64 -8.74
C VAL A 43 4.31 2.77 -7.94
N THR A 44 4.36 3.96 -8.54
CA THR A 44 4.78 5.19 -7.88
C THR A 44 3.63 6.18 -7.83
N VAL A 45 3.32 6.71 -6.66
CA VAL A 45 2.37 7.82 -6.47
C VAL A 45 3.15 9.12 -6.48
N ASP A 46 2.92 9.95 -7.48
CA ASP A 46 3.66 11.21 -7.71
C ASP A 46 3.49 12.20 -6.55
N SER A 47 4.48 13.06 -6.32
CA SER A 47 4.60 13.98 -5.16
C SER A 47 3.44 14.97 -4.98
N SER A 48 2.67 15.23 -6.02
CA SER A 48 1.48 16.11 -5.96
C SER A 48 0.15 15.34 -5.89
N THR A 49 0.21 14.05 -5.65
CA THR A 49 -0.92 13.12 -5.86
C THR A 49 -1.28 12.41 -4.57
N THR A 50 -2.57 12.16 -4.40
CA THR A 50 -3.09 11.31 -3.32
C THR A 50 -3.62 9.99 -3.90
N LEU A 51 -3.17 8.88 -3.33
CA LEU A 51 -3.78 7.58 -3.50
C LEU A 51 -4.64 7.28 -2.28
N VAL A 52 -5.93 7.11 -2.52
CA VAL A 52 -6.89 6.66 -1.51
C VAL A 52 -7.17 5.18 -1.74
N VAL A 53 -7.02 4.37 -0.68
CA VAL A 53 -7.36 2.94 -0.69
C VAL A 53 -8.59 2.75 0.18
N GLU A 54 -9.72 2.47 -0.46
CA GLU A 54 -11.03 2.38 0.21
C GLU A 54 -11.11 1.17 1.16
N PRO A 55 -11.98 1.23 2.18
CA PRO A 55 -12.24 0.12 3.08
C PRO A 55 -12.62 -1.18 2.36
N GLY A 56 -12.05 -2.30 2.82
CA GLY A 56 -12.24 -3.62 2.24
C GLY A 56 -11.41 -3.88 0.98
N THR A 57 -10.52 -2.98 0.60
CA THR A 57 -9.65 -3.15 -0.56
C THR A 57 -8.54 -4.18 -0.26
N ILE A 58 -8.32 -5.07 -1.22
CA ILE A 58 -7.18 -6.00 -1.24
C ILE A 58 -6.24 -5.58 -2.36
N VAL A 59 -5.03 -5.19 -2.01
CA VAL A 59 -3.95 -4.91 -2.96
C VAL A 59 -3.04 -6.12 -3.02
N ASP A 60 -3.10 -6.84 -4.13
CA ASP A 60 -2.20 -7.93 -4.43
C ASP A 60 -0.98 -7.38 -5.19
N ALA A 61 0.09 -7.20 -4.46
CA ALA A 61 1.31 -6.56 -4.97
C ALA A 61 2.11 -7.49 -5.89
N GLN A 62 1.78 -8.78 -5.97
CA GLN A 62 2.58 -9.78 -6.69
C GLN A 62 4.03 -9.75 -6.20
N SER A 63 5.00 -9.42 -7.04
CA SER A 63 6.43 -9.26 -6.70
C SER A 63 6.92 -7.81 -6.79
N TYR A 64 6.01 -6.85 -6.82
CA TYR A 64 6.33 -5.44 -7.04
C TYR A 64 6.35 -4.65 -5.73
N TRP A 65 6.66 -3.37 -5.79
CA TRP A 65 6.56 -2.43 -4.66
C TRP A 65 5.57 -1.31 -4.95
N LEU A 66 5.14 -0.65 -3.89
CA LEU A 66 4.35 0.56 -3.94
C LEU A 66 5.17 1.71 -3.33
N GLN A 67 5.61 2.66 -4.15
CA GLN A 67 6.33 3.84 -3.72
C GLN A 67 5.41 5.04 -3.64
N ILE A 68 5.47 5.77 -2.55
CA ILE A 68 4.68 6.97 -2.29
C ILE A 68 5.63 8.15 -2.23
N ASP A 69 5.62 8.98 -3.27
CA ASP A 69 6.29 10.28 -3.29
C ASP A 69 5.30 11.41 -2.93
N GLY A 70 4.01 11.13 -2.94
CA GLY A 70 2.90 12.00 -2.56
C GLY A 70 2.23 11.61 -1.24
N VAL A 71 0.93 11.32 -1.30
CA VAL A 71 0.12 10.96 -0.13
C VAL A 71 -0.54 9.61 -0.33
N LEU A 72 -0.49 8.77 0.71
CA LEU A 72 -1.27 7.54 0.81
C LEU A 72 -2.28 7.68 1.95
N GLU A 73 -3.55 7.43 1.65
CA GLU A 73 -4.61 7.27 2.65
C GLU A 73 -5.20 5.86 2.50
N ALA A 74 -5.13 5.04 3.54
CA ALA A 74 -5.67 3.69 3.51
C ALA A 74 -6.42 3.37 4.81
N ASP A 75 -7.65 2.89 4.66
CA ASP A 75 -8.50 2.48 5.77
C ASP A 75 -9.05 1.08 5.50
N ASP A 76 -9.02 0.20 6.52
CA ASP A 76 -9.50 -1.19 6.47
C ASP A 76 -9.02 -1.92 5.19
N ALA A 77 -7.72 -1.80 4.89
CA ALA A 77 -7.14 -2.30 3.65
C ALA A 77 -6.11 -3.41 3.90
N GLN A 78 -5.94 -4.28 2.91
CA GLN A 78 -4.97 -5.36 2.94
C GLN A 78 -3.96 -5.18 1.79
N PHE A 79 -2.68 -5.17 2.12
CA PHE A 79 -1.57 -5.22 1.18
C PHE A 79 -0.88 -6.56 1.33
N MET A 80 -0.89 -7.34 0.28
CA MET A 80 -0.38 -8.72 0.32
C MET A 80 0.20 -9.14 -1.03
N THR A 81 0.71 -10.34 -1.09
CA THR A 81 1.03 -11.00 -2.35
C THR A 81 0.35 -12.35 -2.42
N SER A 82 -0.20 -12.66 -3.60
CA SER A 82 -0.65 -14.01 -3.93
C SER A 82 0.50 -14.89 -4.46
N GLU A 83 1.68 -14.31 -4.69
CA GLU A 83 2.86 -15.08 -5.07
C GLU A 83 3.22 -16.08 -3.96
N THR A 84 3.58 -17.25 -4.38
CA THR A 84 4.00 -18.31 -3.45
C THR A 84 5.48 -18.57 -3.63
N SER A 85 6.18 -18.67 -2.50
CA SER A 85 7.57 -19.14 -2.56
C SER A 85 7.65 -20.50 -3.22
N ILE A 86 8.52 -20.60 -4.23
CA ILE A 86 8.80 -21.86 -4.93
C ILE A 86 9.68 -22.83 -4.13
N SER A 87 10.17 -22.43 -2.97
CA SER A 87 11.00 -23.26 -2.10
C SER A 87 10.18 -23.89 -0.99
N PRO A 88 10.13 -25.23 -0.88
CA PRO A 88 9.46 -25.87 0.24
C PRO A 88 10.08 -25.43 1.58
N GLY A 89 9.26 -24.88 2.46
CA GLY A 89 9.67 -24.43 3.79
C GLY A 89 10.05 -22.96 3.89
N SER A 90 9.89 -22.15 2.84
CA SER A 90 9.97 -20.72 2.99
C SER A 90 8.66 -20.16 3.56
N SER A 91 8.78 -19.16 4.41
CA SER A 91 7.67 -18.57 5.17
C SER A 91 6.70 -17.72 4.35
N GLY A 92 7.04 -17.41 3.09
CA GLY A 92 6.33 -16.41 2.30
C GLY A 92 6.74 -14.97 2.61
N ALA A 93 7.78 -14.75 3.39
CA ALA A 93 8.36 -13.42 3.59
C ALA A 93 9.20 -12.98 2.38
N GLY A 94 9.27 -11.67 2.13
CA GLY A 94 10.13 -11.10 1.09
C GLY A 94 9.68 -11.40 -0.35
N LEU A 95 8.41 -11.70 -0.57
CA LEU A 95 7.92 -12.00 -1.91
C LEU A 95 7.57 -10.76 -2.73
N TRP A 96 7.40 -9.60 -2.07
CA TRP A 96 7.20 -8.30 -2.71
C TRP A 96 7.95 -7.20 -1.94
N GLY A 97 8.20 -6.07 -2.58
CA GLY A 97 9.08 -5.04 -2.03
C GLY A 97 8.55 -4.33 -0.78
N GLY A 98 7.22 -4.25 -0.62
CA GLY A 98 6.57 -3.49 0.44
C GLY A 98 6.10 -2.12 0.00
N ILE A 99 5.77 -1.29 1.00
CA ILE A 99 5.35 0.10 0.81
C ILE A 99 6.49 1.02 1.24
N VAL A 100 6.90 1.91 0.36
CA VAL A 100 7.96 2.88 0.60
C VAL A 100 7.36 4.28 0.66
N ILE A 101 7.52 4.98 1.78
CA ILE A 101 7.12 6.38 1.94
C ILE A 101 8.35 7.24 1.79
N SER A 102 8.47 7.94 0.66
CA SER A 102 9.63 8.75 0.30
C SER A 102 9.77 9.99 1.18
N SER A 103 10.95 10.56 1.22
CA SER A 103 11.19 11.81 1.96
C SER A 103 10.30 12.94 1.44
N GLY A 104 9.58 13.61 2.34
CA GLY A 104 8.58 14.64 2.04
C GLY A 104 7.20 14.10 1.63
N ALA A 105 7.06 12.79 1.52
CA ALA A 105 5.77 12.12 1.35
C ALA A 105 5.10 11.87 2.70
N SER A 106 3.81 11.54 2.66
CA SER A 106 3.08 11.17 3.88
C SER A 106 2.12 10.00 3.67
N ALA A 107 1.86 9.26 4.75
CA ALA A 107 0.83 8.24 4.77
C ALA A 107 -0.02 8.33 6.04
N VAL A 108 -1.32 8.09 5.87
CA VAL A 108 -2.28 7.89 6.96
C VAL A 108 -2.90 6.51 6.79
N LEU A 109 -2.68 5.65 7.77
CA LEU A 109 -3.10 4.25 7.74
C LEU A 109 -4.01 3.98 8.94
N SER A 110 -5.11 3.26 8.72
CA SER A 110 -6.06 2.86 9.76
C SER A 110 -6.54 1.45 9.50
N ASN A 111 -6.46 0.56 10.47
CA ASN A 111 -6.85 -0.84 10.34
C ASN A 111 -6.21 -1.58 9.15
N VAL A 112 -4.95 -1.30 8.88
CA VAL A 112 -4.27 -1.85 7.70
C VAL A 112 -3.55 -3.15 8.04
N SER A 113 -3.58 -4.11 7.12
CA SER A 113 -2.74 -5.31 7.18
C SER A 113 -1.74 -5.36 6.02
N ILE A 114 -0.50 -5.72 6.34
CA ILE A 114 0.58 -5.90 5.36
C ILE A 114 1.20 -7.28 5.55
N SER A 115 1.36 -8.04 4.47
CA SER A 115 1.93 -9.38 4.58
C SER A 115 2.77 -9.78 3.37
N GLY A 116 3.81 -10.60 3.62
CA GLY A 116 4.65 -11.19 2.58
C GLY A 116 5.75 -10.25 2.04
N ALA A 117 5.99 -9.11 2.66
CA ALA A 117 6.92 -8.10 2.16
C ALA A 117 8.39 -8.36 2.53
N GLU A 118 9.30 -7.79 1.75
CA GLU A 118 10.71 -7.65 2.14
C GLU A 118 10.82 -6.66 3.30
N SER A 119 10.34 -5.42 3.13
CA SER A 119 10.09 -4.48 4.20
C SER A 119 8.63 -4.05 4.14
N ALA A 120 7.82 -4.35 5.17
CA ALA A 120 6.39 -4.09 5.09
C ALA A 120 6.12 -2.60 4.92
N LEU A 121 6.83 -1.76 5.68
CA LEU A 121 6.75 -0.31 5.58
C LEU A 121 8.14 0.31 5.76
N GLU A 122 8.65 0.91 4.69
CA GLU A 122 9.89 1.69 4.68
C GLU A 122 9.55 3.18 4.77
N VAL A 123 10.02 3.86 5.82
CA VAL A 123 9.59 5.21 6.19
C VAL A 123 10.74 6.20 6.06
N HIS A 124 10.73 7.03 5.03
CA HIS A 124 11.62 8.17 4.86
C HIS A 124 10.89 9.51 5.04
N GLY A 125 9.56 9.50 4.97
CA GLY A 125 8.64 10.63 5.16
C GLY A 125 7.87 10.51 6.47
N ASP A 126 6.66 11.05 6.48
CA ASP A 126 5.79 11.11 7.66
C ASP A 126 4.69 10.05 7.58
N VAL A 127 4.61 9.17 8.55
CA VAL A 127 3.57 8.14 8.64
C VAL A 127 2.83 8.25 9.96
N THR A 128 1.50 8.30 9.87
CA THR A 128 0.61 8.21 11.02
C THR A 128 -0.27 6.98 10.89
N ILE A 129 -0.24 6.12 11.90
CA ILE A 129 -1.09 4.94 11.98
C ILE A 129 -2.13 5.19 13.06
N HIS A 130 -3.38 5.33 12.64
CA HIS A 130 -4.52 5.40 13.54
C HIS A 130 -5.14 4.02 13.71
N GLU A 131 -5.65 3.73 14.91
CA GLU A 131 -6.26 2.47 15.30
C GLU A 131 -5.27 1.32 15.27
N SER A 132 -5.13 0.56 14.17
CA SER A 132 -4.25 -0.60 14.17
C SER A 132 -3.50 -0.83 12.87
N ILE A 133 -2.32 -1.46 12.99
CA ILE A 133 -1.64 -2.09 11.87
C ILE A 133 -1.23 -3.51 12.24
N THR A 134 -1.45 -4.44 11.31
CA THR A 134 -1.01 -5.82 11.44
C THR A 134 0.00 -6.15 10.36
N ILE A 135 1.22 -6.54 10.75
CA ILE A 135 2.28 -6.96 9.82
C ILE A 135 2.60 -8.43 10.05
N SER A 136 2.67 -9.19 8.96
CA SER A 136 2.95 -10.62 9.06
C SER A 136 3.77 -11.16 7.89
N ASN A 137 4.48 -12.27 8.15
CA ASN A 137 5.22 -13.00 7.12
C ASN A 137 6.13 -12.08 6.27
N SER A 138 6.86 -11.18 6.91
CA SER A 138 7.76 -10.22 6.26
C SER A 138 9.18 -10.37 6.78
N PHE A 139 10.19 -9.94 6.02
CA PHE A 139 11.55 -9.95 6.55
C PHE A 139 11.74 -8.84 7.58
N ILE A 140 11.28 -7.62 7.26
CA ILE A 140 11.32 -6.46 8.15
C ILE A 140 9.88 -5.96 8.32
N GLY A 141 9.51 -5.58 9.54
CA GLY A 141 8.23 -4.94 9.83
C GLY A 141 8.27 -3.47 9.43
N PHE A 142 8.92 -2.64 10.24
CA PHE A 142 9.17 -1.23 9.95
C PHE A 142 10.66 -1.00 9.70
N ASP A 143 11.00 -0.29 8.63
CA ASP A 143 12.32 0.27 8.39
C ASP A 143 12.21 1.80 8.35
N ILE A 144 12.67 2.46 9.44
CA ILE A 144 12.50 3.90 9.63
C ILE A 144 13.86 4.56 9.39
N ALA A 145 13.98 5.27 8.27
CA ALA A 145 15.17 6.02 7.90
C ALA A 145 15.38 7.24 8.81
N SER A 146 16.56 7.83 8.78
CA SER A 146 16.93 8.97 9.64
C SER A 146 16.09 10.24 9.43
N SER A 147 15.40 10.35 8.29
CA SER A 147 14.44 11.42 7.99
C SER A 147 13.01 11.02 8.25
N GLY A 148 12.76 9.74 8.53
CA GLY A 148 11.41 9.20 8.70
C GLY A 148 10.84 9.49 10.06
N VAL A 149 9.53 9.75 10.10
CA VAL A 149 8.73 9.90 11.30
C VAL A 149 7.59 8.89 11.25
N LEU A 150 7.50 8.05 12.27
CA LEU A 150 6.40 7.09 12.43
C LEU A 150 5.72 7.33 13.77
N ASP A 151 4.46 7.73 13.72
CA ASP A 151 3.54 7.78 14.86
C ASP A 151 2.53 6.64 14.73
N ALA A 152 2.53 5.70 15.67
CA ALA A 152 1.77 4.46 15.52
C ALA A 152 1.05 4.04 16.79
N GLU A 153 -0.24 3.78 16.64
CA GLU A 153 -1.09 3.13 17.65
C GLU A 153 -1.27 1.64 17.29
N ASP A 154 -1.42 0.79 18.28
CA ASP A 154 -1.77 -0.65 18.17
C ASP A 154 -1.07 -1.44 17.04
N VAL A 155 0.23 -1.64 17.20
CA VAL A 155 1.05 -2.40 16.25
C VAL A 155 1.08 -3.88 16.63
N THR A 156 0.65 -4.75 15.73
CA THR A 156 0.78 -6.19 15.83
C THR A 156 1.71 -6.74 14.77
N MET A 157 2.76 -7.45 15.18
CA MET A 157 3.70 -8.10 14.27
C MET A 157 3.82 -9.58 14.56
N SER A 158 3.80 -10.40 13.52
CA SER A 158 3.94 -11.85 13.62
C SER A 158 4.73 -12.43 12.48
N SER A 159 5.52 -13.48 12.72
CA SER A 159 6.30 -14.14 11.68
C SER A 159 7.21 -13.15 10.93
N ILE A 160 7.90 -12.30 11.66
CA ILE A 160 8.92 -11.39 11.11
C ILE A 160 10.27 -12.11 11.20
N GLU A 161 10.91 -12.32 10.04
CA GLU A 161 12.06 -13.23 9.98
C GLU A 161 13.39 -12.60 10.38
N ILE A 162 13.57 -11.30 10.10
CA ILE A 162 14.86 -10.63 10.32
C ILE A 162 14.75 -9.66 11.47
N GLN A 163 13.90 -8.63 11.35
CA GLN A 163 13.77 -7.58 12.35
C GLN A 163 12.39 -6.94 12.33
N SER A 164 11.73 -6.87 13.50
CA SER A 164 10.42 -6.23 13.58
C SER A 164 10.50 -4.73 13.33
N ILE A 165 11.50 -4.07 13.87
CA ILE A 165 11.70 -2.62 13.68
C ILE A 165 13.19 -2.34 13.49
N VAL A 166 13.54 -1.69 12.40
CA VAL A 166 14.81 -1.02 12.14
C VAL A 166 14.54 0.47 12.31
N ASN A 167 15.12 1.11 13.31
CA ASN A 167 14.84 2.52 13.58
C ASN A 167 16.10 3.37 13.57
N HIS A 168 16.19 4.30 12.64
CA HIS A 168 17.19 5.35 12.53
C HIS A 168 16.56 6.76 12.56
N GLY A 169 15.23 6.84 12.62
CA GLY A 169 14.43 8.04 12.59
C GLY A 169 13.70 8.31 13.92
N ASP A 170 12.51 8.88 13.83
CA ASP A 170 11.63 9.17 14.95
C ASP A 170 10.46 8.17 15.01
N LEU A 171 10.25 7.56 16.16
CA LEU A 171 9.19 6.59 16.42
C LEU A 171 8.50 6.97 17.73
N THR A 172 7.23 7.28 17.66
CA THR A 172 6.38 7.67 18.79
C THR A 172 5.13 6.82 18.92
#